data_37916472f0c310a68250e762d1695c45
#
_entry.id   37916472f0c310a68250e762d1695c45
#
_cell.length_a   1.000
_cell.length_b   1.000
_cell.length_c   1.000
_cell.angle_alpha   90.00
_cell.angle_beta   90.00
_cell.angle_gamma   90.00
#
_symmetry.space_group_name_H-M   'P 1'
#
loop_
_entity.id
_entity.type
_entity.pdbx_description
1 polymer ?
#
loop_
_entity_poly.entity_id
_entity_poly.type
_entity_poly.pdbx_seq_one_letter_code
_entity_poly.pdbx_strand_id
1 'polypeptide(L)'
;SLGSGNPGMSRQSDAKYQAILEAVVNSGMVVAMSAGNSGHWFENTPYAYPYAESVSWATNGSPGSYTNSLGVASVDNVGSTGNYVEFAGTKMFYTDTSEAPIQPMTALAGEQRFVYVDAVGNPEDFAAAGDELKGAIALCNRGSINFTAKGNNAVAAGAIGTIVVNNQAGTINMSTDGY
;
A
#
# COMPACT_ATOMS: atom_id res chain seq x y z
N SER A 1 -6.44 -4.59 -17.18
CA SER A 1 -5.10 -4.77 -16.61
C SER A 1 -5.11 -5.98 -15.69
N LEU A 2 -4.20 -6.87 -15.89
CA LEU A 2 -4.01 -8.08 -15.06
C LEU A 2 -2.56 -8.09 -14.58
N GLY A 3 -2.36 -8.37 -13.31
CA GLY A 3 -1.04 -8.50 -12.74
C GLY A 3 -1.03 -9.64 -11.76
N SER A 4 -0.40 -10.72 -12.11
CA SER A 4 -0.29 -11.90 -11.26
C SER A 4 0.80 -12.81 -11.84
N GLY A 5 1.33 -13.64 -11.02
CA GLY A 5 2.23 -14.68 -11.44
C GLY A 5 3.68 -14.46 -11.04
N ASN A 6 4.39 -15.56 -11.04
CA ASN A 6 5.78 -15.60 -10.63
C ASN A 6 6.70 -15.38 -11.84
N PRO A 7 7.89 -14.80 -11.65
CA PRO A 7 8.90 -14.78 -12.68
C PRO A 7 9.35 -16.20 -13.06
N GLY A 8 9.79 -16.38 -14.29
CA GLY A 8 10.33 -17.65 -14.75
C GLY A 8 9.32 -18.67 -15.27
N MET A 9 8.03 -18.34 -15.37
CA MET A 9 7.04 -19.20 -16.01
C MET A 9 7.37 -19.41 -17.50
N SER A 10 7.44 -20.66 -17.94
CA SER A 10 7.73 -20.94 -19.34
C SER A 10 6.51 -20.74 -20.24
N ARG A 11 6.75 -20.32 -21.49
CA ARG A 11 5.68 -20.23 -22.51
C ARG A 11 4.93 -21.54 -22.70
N GLN A 12 5.58 -22.67 -22.52
CA GLN A 12 4.97 -23.99 -22.71
C GLN A 12 4.02 -24.37 -21.57
N SER A 13 4.30 -23.94 -20.36
CA SER A 13 3.42 -24.23 -19.23
C SER A 13 2.11 -23.43 -19.26
N ASP A 14 2.03 -22.39 -20.11
CA ASP A 14 0.89 -21.50 -20.18
C ASP A 14 0.40 -21.23 -21.61
N ALA A 15 0.43 -22.26 -22.44
CA ALA A 15 0.07 -22.20 -23.86
C ALA A 15 -1.35 -21.68 -24.11
N LYS A 16 -2.30 -22.01 -23.21
CA LYS A 16 -3.68 -21.52 -23.31
C LYS A 16 -3.78 -20.02 -23.12
N TYR A 17 -3.04 -19.50 -22.16
CA TYR A 17 -3.02 -18.06 -21.87
C TYR A 17 -2.37 -17.29 -23.03
N GLN A 18 -1.27 -17.83 -23.56
CA GLN A 18 -0.61 -17.27 -24.75
C GLN A 18 -1.54 -17.20 -25.96
N ALA A 19 -2.31 -18.26 -26.21
CA ALA A 19 -3.27 -18.30 -27.31
C ALA A 19 -4.39 -17.26 -27.14
N ILE A 20 -4.85 -17.04 -25.92
CA ILE A 20 -5.85 -16.00 -25.62
C ILE A 20 -5.26 -14.61 -25.90
N LEU A 21 -4.06 -14.33 -25.40
CA LEU A 21 -3.40 -13.05 -25.65
C LEU A 21 -3.15 -12.80 -27.12
N GLU A 22 -2.75 -13.83 -27.86
CA GLU A 22 -2.57 -13.75 -29.30
C GLU A 22 -3.88 -13.40 -30.01
N ALA A 23 -4.98 -14.05 -29.66
CA ALA A 23 -6.29 -13.75 -30.22
C ALA A 23 -6.74 -12.30 -29.91
N VAL A 24 -6.51 -11.82 -28.70
CA VAL A 24 -6.83 -10.45 -28.29
C VAL A 24 -6.00 -9.44 -29.08
N VAL A 25 -4.69 -9.65 -29.20
CA VAL A 25 -3.80 -8.75 -29.96
C VAL A 25 -4.15 -8.76 -31.46
N ASN A 26 -4.45 -9.92 -32.02
CA ASN A 26 -4.86 -10.06 -33.42
C ASN A 26 -6.21 -9.38 -33.71
N SER A 27 -7.02 -9.12 -32.70
CA SER A 27 -8.24 -8.30 -32.83
C SER A 27 -7.97 -6.78 -32.81
N GLY A 28 -6.71 -6.35 -32.75
CA GLY A 28 -6.30 -4.95 -32.73
C GLY A 28 -6.24 -4.32 -31.34
N MET A 29 -6.39 -5.10 -30.28
CA MET A 29 -6.29 -4.61 -28.89
C MET A 29 -4.87 -4.67 -28.37
N VAL A 30 -4.47 -3.67 -27.60
CA VAL A 30 -3.23 -3.68 -26.82
C VAL A 30 -3.52 -4.25 -25.43
N VAL A 31 -2.75 -5.24 -25.03
CA VAL A 31 -2.88 -5.87 -23.71
C VAL A 31 -1.77 -5.35 -22.80
N ALA A 32 -2.12 -4.43 -21.90
CA ALA A 32 -1.21 -3.92 -20.88
C ALA A 32 -1.32 -4.76 -19.61
N MET A 33 -0.19 -5.27 -19.16
CA MET A 33 -0.07 -6.12 -17.96
C MET A 33 0.90 -5.49 -16.97
N SER A 34 0.57 -5.49 -15.69
CA SER A 34 1.53 -5.07 -14.68
C SER A 34 2.71 -6.04 -14.61
N ALA A 35 3.90 -5.50 -14.39
CA ALA A 35 5.13 -6.31 -14.25
C ALA A 35 5.13 -7.20 -12.99
N GLY A 36 4.19 -6.96 -12.06
CA GLY A 36 4.12 -7.65 -10.78
C GLY A 36 5.03 -7.02 -9.72
N ASN A 37 4.99 -7.58 -8.53
CA ASN A 37 5.69 -7.04 -7.36
C ASN A 37 6.97 -7.81 -7.00
N SER A 38 7.36 -8.80 -7.81
CA SER A 38 8.56 -9.61 -7.59
C SER A 38 9.75 -8.97 -8.32
N GLY A 39 10.30 -7.90 -7.73
CA GLY A 39 11.46 -7.18 -8.27
C GLY A 39 12.72 -8.05 -8.37
N HIS A 40 12.78 -9.09 -7.55
CA HIS A 40 13.80 -10.13 -7.57
C HIS A 40 13.12 -11.49 -7.72
N TRP A 41 13.68 -12.35 -8.55
CA TRP A 41 13.07 -13.65 -8.79
C TRP A 41 13.08 -14.56 -7.56
N PHE A 42 13.90 -14.28 -6.56
CA PHE A 42 14.01 -15.06 -5.33
C PHE A 42 13.12 -14.56 -4.17
N GLU A 43 12.53 -13.39 -4.24
CA GLU A 43 11.76 -12.82 -3.11
C GLU A 43 10.54 -13.66 -2.70
N ASN A 44 9.99 -14.41 -3.63
CA ASN A 44 8.77 -15.20 -3.40
C ASN A 44 8.93 -16.69 -3.59
N THR A 45 10.15 -17.21 -3.61
CA THR A 45 10.38 -18.63 -3.73
C THR A 45 11.11 -19.19 -2.51
N PRO A 46 10.65 -20.27 -1.89
CA PRO A 46 11.35 -20.90 -0.77
C PRO A 46 12.70 -21.52 -1.16
N TYR A 47 13.05 -21.50 -2.44
CA TYR A 47 14.26 -22.06 -3.01
C TYR A 47 15.21 -21.00 -3.57
N ALA A 48 15.01 -19.76 -3.21
CA ALA A 48 15.85 -18.66 -3.66
C ALA A 48 17.25 -18.79 -3.09
N TYR A 49 18.17 -19.20 -3.92
CA TYR A 49 19.59 -19.08 -3.63
C TYR A 49 20.05 -17.70 -4.10
N PRO A 50 20.57 -16.85 -3.24
CA PRO A 50 21.23 -15.62 -3.65
C PRO A 50 22.56 -16.00 -4.31
N TYR A 51 22.50 -16.35 -5.59
CA TYR A 51 23.70 -16.49 -6.38
C TYR A 51 24.21 -15.10 -6.74
N ALA A 52 25.27 -14.72 -6.07
CA ALA A 52 26.13 -13.62 -6.44
C ALA A 52 25.46 -12.26 -6.65
N GLU A 53 26.29 -11.26 -6.69
CA GLU A 53 26.00 -9.83 -6.76
C GLU A 53 25.25 -9.35 -8.03
N SER A 54 24.94 -10.24 -8.97
CA SER A 54 24.22 -9.90 -10.21
C SER A 54 22.93 -10.69 -10.37
N VAL A 55 22.19 -10.81 -9.33
CA VAL A 55 20.87 -11.38 -9.40
C VAL A 55 20.01 -10.51 -10.30
N SER A 56 19.20 -11.17 -11.12
CA SER A 56 18.22 -10.56 -12.00
C SER A 56 17.34 -9.56 -11.26
N TRP A 57 17.82 -8.36 -11.24
CA TRP A 57 17.05 -7.18 -10.86
C TRP A 57 16.02 -6.92 -11.97
N ALA A 58 14.87 -6.42 -11.60
CA ALA A 58 13.80 -6.13 -12.55
C ALA A 58 13.24 -7.36 -13.27
N THR A 59 12.93 -8.41 -12.52
CA THR A 59 12.20 -9.55 -13.06
C THR A 59 10.75 -9.18 -13.31
N ASN A 60 10.24 -9.59 -14.47
CA ASN A 60 8.85 -9.39 -14.86
C ASN A 60 8.07 -10.68 -14.64
N GLY A 61 6.96 -10.59 -13.93
CA GLY A 61 6.06 -11.73 -13.71
C GLY A 61 5.22 -12.06 -14.93
N SER A 62 4.71 -13.29 -15.00
CA SER A 62 3.71 -13.67 -16.00
C SER A 62 2.34 -13.10 -15.63
N PRO A 63 1.49 -12.68 -16.58
CA PRO A 63 1.69 -12.71 -18.03
C PRO A 63 2.37 -11.46 -18.62
N GLY A 64 2.85 -10.53 -17.81
CA GLY A 64 3.55 -9.32 -18.26
C GLY A 64 4.81 -9.62 -19.08
N SER A 65 5.44 -10.77 -18.85
CA SER A 65 6.61 -11.25 -19.59
C SER A 65 6.29 -11.96 -20.91
N TYR A 66 5.02 -12.09 -21.27
CA TYR A 66 4.63 -12.82 -22.47
C TYR A 66 4.77 -11.95 -23.72
N THR A 67 5.02 -12.59 -24.87
CA THR A 67 5.34 -11.93 -26.12
C THR A 67 4.23 -10.97 -26.61
N ASN A 68 2.99 -11.33 -26.35
CA ASN A 68 1.79 -10.59 -26.80
C ASN A 68 1.22 -9.67 -25.70
N SER A 69 2.02 -9.33 -24.71
CA SER A 69 1.65 -8.36 -23.68
C SER A 69 2.65 -7.22 -23.62
N LEU A 70 2.16 -6.03 -23.28
CA LEU A 70 2.96 -4.89 -22.91
C LEU A 70 3.16 -4.93 -21.36
N GLY A 71 4.32 -5.40 -20.93
CA GLY A 71 4.68 -5.38 -19.51
C GLY A 71 4.93 -3.95 -19.04
N VAL A 72 4.17 -3.51 -18.04
CA VAL A 72 4.26 -2.15 -17.49
C VAL A 72 4.76 -2.24 -16.06
N ALA A 73 5.92 -1.67 -15.81
CA ALA A 73 6.49 -1.52 -14.48
C ALA A 73 6.31 -0.10 -13.95
N SER A 74 6.26 0.05 -12.65
CA SER A 74 6.35 1.34 -11.98
C SER A 74 7.81 1.75 -11.82
N VAL A 75 8.04 3.05 -11.75
CA VAL A 75 9.32 3.64 -11.38
C VAL A 75 9.09 4.62 -10.24
N ASP A 76 10.01 4.68 -9.31
CA ASP A 76 9.97 5.68 -8.26
C ASP A 76 10.23 7.07 -8.83
N ASN A 77 9.34 7.99 -8.55
CA ASN A 77 9.54 9.38 -8.91
C ASN A 77 10.64 10.01 -8.05
N VAL A 78 11.36 10.96 -8.65
CA VAL A 78 12.39 11.76 -7.96
C VAL A 78 11.78 12.65 -6.87
N GLY A 79 10.46 12.88 -6.93
CA GLY A 79 9.70 13.61 -5.93
C GLY A 79 8.22 13.34 -6.07
N SER A 80 7.50 13.54 -4.99
CA SER A 80 6.04 13.45 -4.95
C SER A 80 5.45 14.71 -4.35
N THR A 81 4.26 15.07 -4.81
CA THR A 81 3.43 16.10 -4.16
C THR A 81 2.33 15.41 -3.37
N GLY A 82 2.02 15.91 -2.20
CA GLY A 82 0.98 15.33 -1.36
C GLY A 82 0.55 16.27 -0.25
N ASN A 83 -0.49 15.91 0.45
CA ASN A 83 -0.92 16.59 1.65
C ASN A 83 0.12 16.40 2.77
N TYR A 84 0.22 17.37 3.65
CA TYR A 84 1.10 17.26 4.81
C TYR A 84 0.43 17.81 6.07
N VAL A 85 0.85 17.28 7.20
CA VAL A 85 0.66 17.89 8.51
C VAL A 85 1.98 18.51 8.94
N GLU A 86 1.92 19.63 9.65
CA GLU A 86 3.10 20.28 10.20
C GLU A 86 3.07 20.17 11.73
N PHE A 87 4.13 19.61 12.29
CA PHE A 87 4.31 19.50 13.72
C PHE A 87 5.67 20.07 14.11
N ALA A 88 5.67 21.05 15.00
CA ALA A 88 6.88 21.71 15.49
C ALA A 88 7.83 22.18 14.36
N GLY A 89 7.27 22.70 13.25
CA GLY A 89 8.02 23.16 12.09
C GLY A 89 8.49 22.04 11.14
N THR A 90 8.16 20.80 11.42
CA THR A 90 8.47 19.66 10.54
C THR A 90 7.24 19.24 9.76
N LYS A 91 7.37 19.18 8.44
CA LYS A 91 6.31 18.70 7.54
C LYS A 91 6.40 17.20 7.37
N MET A 92 5.30 16.53 7.61
CA MET A 92 5.15 15.09 7.43
C MET A 92 4.06 14.83 6.40
N PHE A 93 4.40 14.15 5.31
CA PHE A 93 3.44 13.76 4.30
C PHE A 93 2.53 12.64 4.80
N TYR A 94 1.28 12.69 4.38
CA TYR A 94 0.31 11.64 4.66
C TYR A 94 -0.50 11.29 3.41
N THR A 95 -1.08 10.11 3.43
CA THR A 95 -2.07 9.66 2.45
C THR A 95 -3.40 9.46 3.14
N ASP A 96 -4.46 10.03 2.56
CA ASP A 96 -5.82 9.79 3.00
C ASP A 96 -6.37 8.50 2.41
N THR A 97 -7.30 7.88 3.13
CA THR A 97 -8.24 6.97 2.51
C THR A 97 -9.39 7.79 1.93
N SER A 98 -9.76 7.50 0.69
CA SER A 98 -10.86 8.18 0.00
C SER A 98 -12.16 7.39 -0.02
N GLU A 99 -12.22 6.30 0.72
CA GLU A 99 -13.39 5.42 0.76
C GLU A 99 -14.47 5.98 1.69
N ALA A 100 -15.64 6.25 1.11
CA ALA A 100 -16.80 6.66 1.90
C ALA A 100 -17.18 5.54 2.91
N PRO A 101 -17.61 5.86 4.15
CA PRO A 101 -18.01 7.18 4.63
C PRO A 101 -16.90 8.01 5.29
N ILE A 102 -15.63 7.60 5.14
CA ILE A 102 -14.51 8.26 5.81
C ILE A 102 -14.29 9.65 5.21
N GLN A 103 -14.16 10.64 6.07
CA GLN A 103 -13.86 12.00 5.65
C GLN A 103 -12.33 12.17 5.52
N PRO A 104 -11.87 12.87 4.47
CA PRO A 104 -10.45 13.15 4.33
C PRO A 104 -9.94 14.03 5.47
N MET A 105 -8.67 13.90 5.82
CA MET A 105 -8.03 14.70 6.86
C MET A 105 -8.11 16.22 6.60
N THR A 106 -8.21 16.60 5.33
CA THR A 106 -8.42 18.01 4.93
C THR A 106 -9.74 18.59 5.40
N ALA A 107 -10.73 17.76 5.78
CA ALA A 107 -11.95 18.25 6.43
C ALA A 107 -11.69 18.82 7.83
N LEU A 108 -10.57 18.48 8.45
CA LEU A 108 -10.09 19.01 9.73
C LEU A 108 -9.03 20.10 9.53
N ALA A 109 -9.13 20.87 8.45
CA ALA A 109 -8.17 21.94 8.15
C ALA A 109 -8.03 22.93 9.30
N GLY A 110 -6.81 23.45 9.47
CA GLY A 110 -6.46 24.36 10.55
C GLY A 110 -5.60 23.70 11.63
N GLU A 111 -5.44 24.40 12.75
CA GLU A 111 -4.66 23.91 13.86
C GLU A 111 -5.45 22.88 14.67
N GLN A 112 -4.87 21.69 14.83
CA GLN A 112 -5.47 20.57 15.54
C GLN A 112 -4.54 20.08 16.62
N ARG A 113 -5.11 19.54 17.69
CA ARG A 113 -4.35 18.87 18.74
C ARG A 113 -4.10 17.42 18.35
N PHE A 114 -2.85 16.96 18.46
CA PHE A 114 -2.47 15.59 18.28
C PHE A 114 -2.13 14.93 19.61
N VAL A 115 -2.54 13.67 19.77
CA VAL A 115 -2.14 12.82 20.89
C VAL A 115 -1.48 11.57 20.34
N TYR A 116 -0.19 11.40 20.63
CA TYR A 116 0.54 10.21 20.24
C TYR A 116 0.37 9.11 21.28
N VAL A 117 -0.17 8.00 20.82
CA VAL A 117 -0.29 6.77 21.60
C VAL A 117 0.76 5.81 21.06
N ASP A 118 1.82 5.57 21.84
CA ASP A 118 2.94 4.70 21.44
C ASP A 118 2.55 3.22 21.50
N ALA A 119 1.51 2.88 20.74
CA ALA A 119 0.94 1.54 20.67
C ALA A 119 0.23 1.33 19.33
N VAL A 120 -0.29 0.13 19.10
CA VAL A 120 -0.91 -0.24 17.82
C VAL A 120 -2.37 0.20 17.70
N GLY A 121 -2.95 0.80 18.73
CA GLY A 121 -4.32 1.34 18.71
C GLY A 121 -5.40 0.32 19.03
N ASN A 122 -5.14 -0.61 19.96
CA ASN A 122 -6.20 -1.40 20.58
C ASN A 122 -7.08 -0.51 21.49
N PRO A 123 -8.27 -0.96 21.88
CA PRO A 123 -9.13 -0.18 22.78
C PRO A 123 -8.45 0.24 24.09
N GLU A 124 -7.67 -0.64 24.69
CA GLU A 124 -6.92 -0.38 25.92
C GLU A 124 -5.81 0.65 25.74
N ASP A 125 -5.20 0.71 24.56
CA ASP A 125 -4.13 1.65 24.23
C ASP A 125 -4.69 3.08 24.25
N PHE A 126 -5.86 3.29 23.61
CA PHE A 126 -6.53 4.59 23.60
C PHE A 126 -7.18 4.92 24.93
N ALA A 127 -7.70 3.92 25.66
CA ALA A 127 -8.24 4.14 27.00
C ALA A 127 -7.18 4.64 27.99
N ALA A 128 -5.94 4.21 27.83
CA ALA A 128 -4.83 4.68 28.66
C ALA A 128 -4.50 6.17 28.46
N ALA A 129 -4.77 6.72 27.28
CA ALA A 129 -4.62 8.15 26.99
C ALA A 129 -5.76 9.01 27.58
N GLY A 130 -6.87 8.37 27.96
CA GLY A 130 -7.96 9.00 28.71
C GLY A 130 -8.58 10.21 27.99
N ASP A 131 -8.87 11.24 28.78
CA ASP A 131 -9.54 12.45 28.30
C ASP A 131 -8.70 13.31 27.33
N GLU A 132 -7.42 13.03 27.21
CA GLU A 132 -6.55 13.76 26.28
C GLU A 132 -6.94 13.51 24.80
N LEU A 133 -7.54 12.37 24.50
CA LEU A 133 -8.00 12.04 23.15
C LEU A 133 -9.28 12.77 22.75
N LYS A 134 -10.05 13.28 23.71
CA LYS A 134 -11.33 13.94 23.40
C LYS A 134 -11.13 15.18 22.55
N GLY A 135 -11.65 15.17 21.32
CA GLY A 135 -11.51 16.26 20.37
C GLY A 135 -10.10 16.46 19.82
N ALA A 136 -9.24 15.46 19.92
CA ALA A 136 -7.92 15.44 19.35
C ALA A 136 -7.82 14.44 18.19
N ILE A 137 -6.77 14.54 17.38
CA ILE A 137 -6.38 13.55 16.41
C ILE A 137 -5.46 12.54 17.11
N ALA A 138 -5.84 11.26 17.07
CA ALA A 138 -5.02 10.19 17.62
C ALA A 138 -3.92 9.77 16.63
N LEU A 139 -2.68 9.69 17.08
CA LEU A 139 -1.58 9.08 16.34
C LEU A 139 -1.28 7.73 16.97
N CYS A 140 -1.26 6.66 16.19
CA CYS A 140 -0.86 5.33 16.65
C CYS A 140 0.06 4.65 15.65
N ASN A 141 0.78 3.63 16.11
CA ASN A 141 1.73 2.92 15.28
C ASN A 141 1.04 1.91 14.34
N ARG A 142 1.61 1.68 13.17
CA ARG A 142 1.30 0.51 12.37
C ARG A 142 1.59 -0.75 13.20
N GLY A 143 0.78 -1.81 13.00
CA GLY A 143 0.97 -3.07 13.74
C GLY A 143 -0.07 -4.11 13.37
N SER A 144 -0.37 -5.02 14.29
CA SER A 144 -1.09 -6.26 14.06
C SER A 144 -2.60 -6.13 13.83
N ILE A 145 -3.23 -5.02 14.18
CA ILE A 145 -4.66 -4.81 13.95
C ILE A 145 -4.91 -4.02 12.66
N ASN A 146 -6.05 -4.23 12.03
CA ASN A 146 -6.38 -3.55 10.80
C ASN A 146 -6.66 -2.05 11.01
N PHE A 147 -6.57 -1.27 9.92
CA PHE A 147 -6.67 0.19 10.00
C PHE A 147 -8.06 0.66 10.39
N THR A 148 -9.10 -0.04 9.93
CA THR A 148 -10.49 0.21 10.32
C THR A 148 -10.68 0.09 11.83
N ALA A 149 -10.17 -0.98 12.44
CA ALA A 149 -10.27 -1.15 13.89
C ALA A 149 -9.55 -0.04 14.66
N LYS A 150 -8.37 0.41 14.18
CA LYS A 150 -7.66 1.55 14.79
C LYS A 150 -8.53 2.82 14.80
N GLY A 151 -9.13 3.13 13.64
CA GLY A 151 -10.02 4.29 13.50
C GLY A 151 -11.23 4.20 14.45
N ASN A 152 -11.92 3.06 14.47
CA ASN A 152 -13.07 2.83 15.33
C ASN A 152 -12.73 2.94 16.83
N ASN A 153 -11.61 2.37 17.23
CA ASN A 153 -11.13 2.42 18.60
C ASN A 153 -10.79 3.86 19.03
N ALA A 154 -10.14 4.62 18.15
CA ALA A 154 -9.83 6.02 18.42
C ALA A 154 -11.10 6.89 18.55
N VAL A 155 -12.07 6.71 17.66
CA VAL A 155 -13.36 7.40 17.72
C VAL A 155 -14.12 7.01 19.00
N ALA A 156 -14.14 5.75 19.38
CA ALA A 156 -14.75 5.29 20.62
C ALA A 156 -14.10 5.93 21.87
N ALA A 157 -12.82 6.27 21.80
CA ALA A 157 -12.10 7.02 22.84
C ALA A 157 -12.29 8.55 22.75
N GLY A 158 -13.06 9.05 21.78
CA GLY A 158 -13.39 10.47 21.63
C GLY A 158 -12.49 11.26 20.70
N ALA A 159 -11.60 10.62 19.95
CA ALA A 159 -10.80 11.26 18.92
C ALA A 159 -11.67 11.71 17.74
N ILE A 160 -11.27 12.82 17.09
CA ILE A 160 -11.93 13.36 15.89
C ILE A 160 -11.31 12.87 14.58
N GLY A 161 -10.20 12.16 14.67
CA GLY A 161 -9.47 11.57 13.54
C GLY A 161 -8.35 10.67 14.01
N THR A 162 -7.81 9.90 13.08
CA THR A 162 -6.72 8.95 13.38
C THR A 162 -5.66 9.02 12.30
N ILE A 163 -4.41 9.12 12.70
CA ILE A 163 -3.24 9.00 11.84
C ILE A 163 -2.47 7.75 12.26
N VAL A 164 -2.16 6.90 11.31
CA VAL A 164 -1.32 5.72 11.53
C VAL A 164 0.10 6.04 11.10
N VAL A 165 1.03 5.96 12.04
CA VAL A 165 2.45 6.18 11.79
C VAL A 165 3.05 4.92 11.18
N ASN A 166 3.62 5.05 10.00
CA ASN A 166 4.32 3.94 9.34
C ASN A 166 5.69 3.74 9.98
N ASN A 167 5.94 2.53 10.45
CA ASN A 167 7.20 2.11 11.07
C ASN A 167 8.05 1.21 10.15
N GLN A 168 7.75 1.20 8.86
CA GLN A 168 8.49 0.44 7.85
C GLN A 168 8.82 1.34 6.66
N ALA A 169 9.84 0.99 5.90
CA ALA A 169 10.17 1.69 4.67
C ALA A 169 9.04 1.59 3.63
N GLY A 170 8.88 2.64 2.83
CA GLY A 170 7.85 2.74 1.79
C GLY A 170 6.55 3.37 2.25
N THR A 171 5.58 3.45 1.35
CA THR A 171 4.24 3.95 1.61
C THR A 171 3.28 2.82 2.00
N ILE A 172 2.25 3.17 2.75
CA ILE A 172 1.17 2.23 3.08
C ILE A 172 -0.07 2.66 2.32
N ASN A 173 -0.69 1.72 1.60
CA ASN A 173 -2.07 1.86 1.19
C ASN A 173 -2.94 1.24 2.28
N MET A 174 -3.72 2.07 2.95
CA MET A 174 -4.65 1.60 3.97
C MET A 174 -5.93 1.14 3.29
N SER A 175 -6.25 -0.15 3.39
CA SER A 175 -7.61 -0.62 3.14
C SER A 175 -8.46 -0.38 4.38
N THR A 176 -9.60 0.20 4.17
CA THR A 176 -10.58 0.51 5.20
C THR A 176 -11.90 -0.21 4.94
N ASP A 177 -11.83 -1.32 4.23
CA ASP A 177 -12.97 -2.19 3.97
C ASP A 177 -13.64 -2.60 5.27
N GLY A 178 -14.96 -2.38 5.36
CA GLY A 178 -15.75 -2.84 6.51
C GLY A 178 -16.22 -1.75 7.47
N TYR A 179 -16.37 -0.50 7.02
CA TYR A 179 -17.16 0.52 7.72
C TYR A 179 -18.64 0.40 7.37
#